data_75b9b186e6cd6ce882a87cf589ed4c89
#
_entry.id   75b9b186e6cd6ce882a87cf589ed4c89
#
_cell.length_a   1.000
_cell.length_b   1.000
_cell.length_c   1.000
_cell.angle_alpha   90.00
_cell.angle_beta   90.00
_cell.angle_gamma   90.00
#
_symmetry.space_group_name_H-M   'P 1'
#
loop_
_entity.id
_entity.type
_entity.pdbx_description
1 polymer ?
#
loop_
_entity_poly.entity_id
_entity_poly.type
_entity_poly.pdbx_seq_one_letter_code
_entity_poly.pdbx_strand_id
1 'polypeptide(L)'
;MRPGWVFLPVLGGALAHAPVLRYDLVPSLKRPLSARLFGANKTVRGAIVMSSGTAVATLALHRLPAYRERLPAELRTAGPLRHGALLGAAVVLGELPNSAVKRRLGIAPGERAGSPLGVVLAIHDQADFVLAAWPLLAPIWRMRARELAEAFAVVGGEHLAVNLV
;
A
#
# COMPACT_ATOMS: atom_id res chain seq x y z
N MET A 1 -6.19 3.35 20.57
CA MET A 1 -6.50 3.34 19.12
C MET A 1 -5.62 2.27 18.48
N ARG A 2 -6.14 1.46 17.55
CA ARG A 2 -5.32 0.48 16.83
C ARG A 2 -4.99 1.08 15.45
N PRO A 3 -3.73 1.36 15.12
CA PRO A 3 -3.36 2.04 13.86
C PRO A 3 -3.77 1.26 12.61
N GLY A 4 -3.95 -0.06 12.69
CA GLY A 4 -4.41 -0.89 11.57
C GLY A 4 -5.72 -0.42 10.92
N TRP A 5 -6.62 0.22 11.70
CA TRP A 5 -7.86 0.76 11.13
C TRP A 5 -7.63 1.87 10.09
N VAL A 6 -6.54 2.62 10.21
CA VAL A 6 -6.18 3.67 9.25
C VAL A 6 -5.86 3.06 7.89
N PHE A 7 -5.28 1.86 7.88
CA PHE A 7 -4.82 1.16 6.67
C PHE A 7 -5.85 0.19 6.08
N LEU A 8 -6.94 -0.10 6.79
CA LEU A 8 -8.00 -1.00 6.32
C LEU A 8 -8.51 -0.70 4.89
N PRO A 9 -8.62 0.57 4.43
CA PRO A 9 -9.05 0.87 3.06
C PRO A 9 -8.15 0.29 1.96
N VAL A 10 -6.89 -0.03 2.26
CA VAL A 10 -5.95 -0.62 1.29
C VAL A 10 -6.44 -1.98 0.79
N LEU A 11 -7.17 -2.73 1.62
CA LEU A 11 -7.82 -3.98 1.20
C LEU A 11 -8.80 -3.74 0.04
N GLY A 12 -9.48 -2.59 0.00
CA GLY A 12 -10.36 -2.23 -1.12
C GLY A 12 -9.59 -2.03 -2.42
N GLY A 13 -8.38 -1.47 -2.36
CA GLY A 13 -7.45 -1.40 -3.49
C GLY A 13 -7.05 -2.79 -3.98
N ALA A 14 -6.66 -3.68 -3.07
CA ALA A 14 -6.29 -5.06 -3.39
C ALA A 14 -7.47 -5.84 -4.01
N LEU A 15 -8.67 -5.73 -3.43
CA LEU A 15 -9.89 -6.37 -3.94
C LEU A 15 -10.26 -5.85 -5.34
N ALA A 16 -10.08 -4.55 -5.60
CA ALA A 16 -10.30 -3.99 -6.93
C ALA A 16 -9.23 -4.45 -7.95
N HIS A 17 -7.99 -4.63 -7.48
CA HIS A 17 -6.86 -5.03 -8.33
C HIS A 17 -6.90 -6.51 -8.74
N ALA A 18 -7.36 -7.40 -7.86
CA ALA A 18 -7.39 -8.83 -8.10
C ALA A 18 -8.14 -9.23 -9.42
N PRO A 19 -9.39 -8.79 -9.67
CA PRO A 19 -10.07 -9.09 -10.92
C PRO A 19 -9.41 -8.44 -12.13
N VAL A 20 -8.80 -7.26 -11.99
CA VAL A 20 -8.08 -6.59 -13.08
C VAL A 20 -6.88 -7.41 -13.53
N LEU A 21 -6.17 -8.06 -12.61
CA LEU A 21 -5.09 -8.99 -12.93
C LEU A 21 -5.64 -10.30 -13.49
N ARG A 22 -6.65 -10.87 -12.85
CA ARG A 22 -7.23 -12.19 -13.20
C ARG A 22 -7.78 -12.23 -14.62
N TYR A 23 -8.46 -11.16 -15.02
CA TYR A 23 -9.14 -11.08 -16.31
C TYR A 23 -8.45 -10.16 -17.32
N ASP A 24 -7.23 -9.70 -17.01
CA ASP A 24 -6.43 -8.75 -17.80
C ASP A 24 -7.23 -7.51 -18.27
N LEU A 25 -8.05 -6.96 -17.36
CA LEU A 25 -8.90 -5.82 -17.69
C LEU A 25 -8.05 -4.58 -17.99
N VAL A 26 -8.54 -3.72 -18.89
CA VAL A 26 -7.91 -2.46 -19.32
C VAL A 26 -6.44 -2.68 -19.76
N PRO A 27 -6.18 -3.52 -20.78
CA PRO A 27 -4.83 -3.85 -21.22
C PRO A 27 -4.06 -2.63 -21.76
N SER A 28 -4.76 -1.59 -22.23
CA SER A 28 -4.15 -0.34 -22.71
C SER A 28 -3.32 0.39 -21.63
N LEU A 29 -3.64 0.19 -20.36
CA LEU A 29 -2.91 0.75 -19.23
C LEU A 29 -1.83 -0.19 -18.65
N LYS A 30 -1.64 -1.38 -19.21
CA LYS A 30 -0.63 -2.36 -18.77
C LYS A 30 0.79 -1.94 -19.21
N ARG A 31 1.09 -0.66 -19.13
CA ARG A 31 2.41 -0.10 -19.44
C ARG A 31 3.22 0.02 -18.16
N PRO A 32 4.51 -0.42 -18.13
CA PRO A 32 5.37 -0.21 -16.98
C PRO A 32 5.51 1.28 -16.63
N LEU A 33 5.52 1.64 -15.35
CA LEU A 33 5.88 2.97 -14.88
C LEU A 33 7.31 3.32 -15.31
N SER A 34 8.23 2.39 -15.10
CA SER A 34 9.59 2.38 -15.66
C SER A 34 10.13 0.96 -15.57
N ALA A 35 10.25 0.27 -16.69
CA ALA A 35 10.77 -1.09 -16.72
C ALA A 35 12.21 -1.16 -16.17
N ARG A 36 13.02 -0.14 -16.44
CA ARG A 36 14.42 -0.05 -15.98
C ARG A 36 14.53 0.16 -14.48
N LEU A 37 13.70 1.04 -13.90
CA LEU A 37 13.79 1.43 -12.48
C LEU A 37 13.02 0.48 -11.57
N PHE A 38 11.80 0.08 -11.96
CA PHE A 38 10.87 -0.61 -11.08
C PHE A 38 10.54 -2.03 -11.54
N GLY A 39 10.92 -2.37 -12.77
CA GLY A 39 10.58 -3.63 -13.42
C GLY A 39 9.25 -3.55 -14.19
N ALA A 40 9.00 -4.58 -15.02
CA ALA A 40 7.84 -4.62 -15.91
C ALA A 40 6.51 -4.83 -15.17
N ASN A 41 6.55 -5.32 -13.94
CA ASN A 41 5.38 -5.60 -13.11
C ASN A 41 4.77 -4.37 -12.42
N LYS A 42 5.51 -3.27 -12.28
CA LYS A 42 5.00 -2.01 -11.75
C LYS A 42 4.39 -1.18 -12.87
N THR A 43 3.08 -1.28 -13.05
CA THR A 43 2.36 -0.72 -14.21
C THR A 43 1.50 0.49 -13.85
N VAL A 44 1.23 1.34 -14.84
CA VAL A 44 0.26 2.45 -14.74
C VAL A 44 -1.12 1.94 -14.32
N ARG A 45 -1.53 0.80 -14.90
CA ARG A 45 -2.80 0.15 -14.56
C ARG A 45 -2.88 -0.20 -13.07
N GLY A 46 -1.84 -0.88 -12.55
CA GLY A 46 -1.77 -1.25 -11.13
C GLY A 46 -1.81 -0.02 -10.22
N ALA A 47 -1.05 1.01 -10.55
CA ALA A 47 -1.02 2.26 -9.79
C ALA A 47 -2.41 2.93 -9.72
N ILE A 48 -3.10 3.06 -10.86
CA ILE A 48 -4.44 3.68 -10.91
C ILE A 48 -5.46 2.83 -10.12
N VAL A 49 -5.49 1.52 -10.36
CA VAL A 49 -6.50 0.64 -9.73
C VAL A 49 -6.30 0.55 -8.23
N MET A 50 -5.06 0.38 -7.76
CA MET A 50 -4.76 0.31 -6.33
C MET A 50 -5.07 1.62 -5.62
N SER A 51 -4.63 2.76 -6.16
CA SER A 51 -4.88 4.06 -5.52
C SER A 51 -6.36 4.44 -5.54
N SER A 52 -7.06 4.28 -6.68
CA SER A 52 -8.49 4.60 -6.78
C SER A 52 -9.34 3.65 -5.95
N GLY A 53 -9.06 2.35 -5.95
CA GLY A 53 -9.76 1.37 -5.11
C GLY A 53 -9.60 1.67 -3.62
N THR A 54 -8.39 2.04 -3.19
CA THR A 54 -8.13 2.48 -1.81
C THR A 54 -8.93 3.75 -1.47
N ALA A 55 -8.95 4.75 -2.37
CA ALA A 55 -9.69 5.98 -2.16
C ALA A 55 -11.21 5.73 -2.08
N VAL A 56 -11.76 4.92 -2.97
CA VAL A 56 -13.19 4.53 -2.95
C VAL A 56 -13.53 3.77 -1.67
N ALA A 57 -12.70 2.82 -1.26
CA ALA A 57 -12.91 2.09 -0.01
C ALA A 57 -12.86 3.03 1.21
N THR A 58 -11.95 4.02 1.21
CA THR A 58 -11.91 5.04 2.26
C THR A 58 -13.21 5.84 2.32
N LEU A 59 -13.73 6.30 1.17
CA LEU A 59 -15.00 7.00 1.09
C LEU A 59 -16.16 6.15 1.62
N ALA A 60 -16.21 4.87 1.27
CA ALA A 60 -17.25 3.95 1.73
C ALA A 60 -17.15 3.69 3.24
N LEU A 61 -15.96 3.38 3.76
CA LEU A 61 -15.72 3.10 5.17
C LEU A 61 -16.01 4.32 6.06
N HIS A 62 -15.71 5.53 5.61
CA HIS A 62 -16.04 6.75 6.36
C HIS A 62 -17.55 6.99 6.51
N ARG A 63 -18.42 6.30 5.76
CA ARG A 63 -19.88 6.33 5.96
C ARG A 63 -20.31 5.47 7.15
N LEU A 64 -19.46 4.56 7.63
CA LEU A 64 -19.73 3.68 8.74
C LEU A 64 -19.32 4.35 10.08
N PRO A 65 -20.25 4.64 11.01
CA PRO A 65 -19.92 5.23 12.30
C PRO A 65 -18.88 4.42 13.07
N ALA A 66 -19.05 3.09 13.09
CA ALA A 66 -18.14 2.18 13.77
C ALA A 66 -16.68 2.23 13.24
N TYR A 67 -16.46 2.55 11.99
CA TYR A 67 -15.12 2.77 11.43
C TYR A 67 -14.58 4.14 11.84
N ARG A 68 -15.40 5.20 11.67
CA ARG A 68 -15.00 6.57 12.00
C ARG A 68 -14.56 6.73 13.46
N GLU A 69 -15.25 6.09 14.39
CA GLU A 69 -14.92 6.12 15.82
C GLU A 69 -13.56 5.53 16.14
N ARG A 70 -13.05 4.63 15.28
CA ARG A 70 -11.73 4.01 15.44
C ARG A 70 -10.59 4.80 14.84
N LEU A 71 -10.91 5.81 14.01
CA LEU A 71 -9.90 6.68 13.40
C LEU A 71 -9.42 7.76 14.36
N PRO A 72 -8.17 8.25 14.19
CA PRO A 72 -7.70 9.51 14.79
C PRO A 72 -8.67 10.66 14.50
N ALA A 73 -8.81 11.57 15.46
CA ALA A 73 -9.68 12.74 15.33
C ALA A 73 -9.27 13.59 14.11
N GLU A 74 -7.98 13.72 13.88
CA GLU A 74 -7.38 14.49 12.79
C GLU A 74 -7.79 13.92 11.42
N LEU A 75 -7.79 12.59 11.25
CA LEU A 75 -8.22 11.94 10.02
C LEU A 75 -9.74 12.05 9.80
N ARG A 76 -10.53 12.03 10.88
CA ARG A 76 -11.97 12.27 10.79
C ARG A 76 -12.26 13.69 10.31
N THR A 77 -11.53 14.67 10.85
CA THR A 77 -11.66 16.09 10.50
C THR A 77 -11.16 16.40 9.09
N ALA A 78 -10.04 15.78 8.68
CA ALA A 78 -9.51 15.92 7.33
C ALA A 78 -10.43 15.36 6.24
N GLY A 79 -11.28 14.42 6.63
CA GLY A 79 -12.30 13.80 5.81
C GLY A 79 -11.79 12.69 4.89
N PRO A 80 -12.72 11.93 4.29
CA PRO A 80 -12.40 10.73 3.55
C PRO A 80 -11.60 10.98 2.27
N LEU A 81 -11.80 12.11 1.62
CA LEU A 81 -11.13 12.41 0.35
C LEU A 81 -9.62 12.60 0.55
N ARG A 82 -9.23 13.42 1.54
CA ARG A 82 -7.81 13.63 1.86
C ARG A 82 -7.17 12.35 2.37
N HIS A 83 -7.83 11.65 3.31
CA HIS A 83 -7.34 10.38 3.83
C HIS A 83 -7.13 9.37 2.69
N GLY A 84 -8.15 9.15 1.84
CA GLY A 84 -8.10 8.18 0.76
C GLY A 84 -7.08 8.51 -0.33
N ALA A 85 -6.95 9.79 -0.71
CA ALA A 85 -5.98 10.22 -1.71
C ALA A 85 -4.53 10.01 -1.23
N LEU A 86 -4.22 10.40 0.02
CA LEU A 86 -2.89 10.24 0.57
C LEU A 86 -2.55 8.77 0.81
N LEU A 87 -3.51 7.98 1.29
CA LEU A 87 -3.31 6.56 1.50
C LEU A 87 -3.16 5.81 0.16
N GLY A 88 -3.96 6.16 -0.85
CA GLY A 88 -3.83 5.60 -2.20
C GLY A 88 -2.48 5.94 -2.85
N ALA A 89 -1.99 7.17 -2.65
CA ALA A 89 -0.65 7.56 -3.07
C ALA A 89 0.43 6.76 -2.32
N ALA A 90 0.26 6.53 -1.02
CA ALA A 90 1.20 5.76 -0.21
C ALA A 90 1.35 4.32 -0.71
N VAL A 91 0.25 3.67 -1.11
CA VAL A 91 0.27 2.32 -1.68
C VAL A 91 1.14 2.25 -2.92
N VAL A 92 0.99 3.22 -3.83
CA VAL A 92 1.77 3.24 -5.07
C VAL A 92 3.23 3.61 -4.82
N LEU A 93 3.46 4.69 -4.05
CA LEU A 93 4.80 5.23 -3.83
C LEU A 93 5.64 4.35 -2.89
N GLY A 94 5.03 3.62 -1.96
CA GLY A 94 5.72 2.73 -1.04
C GLY A 94 6.44 1.59 -1.75
N GLU A 95 5.82 1.02 -2.77
CA GLU A 95 6.38 -0.11 -3.53
C GLU A 95 7.57 0.28 -4.42
N LEU A 96 7.68 1.55 -4.83
CA LEU A 96 8.67 1.97 -5.83
C LEU A 96 10.11 1.94 -5.32
N PRO A 97 10.47 2.45 -4.12
CA PRO A 97 11.83 2.42 -3.62
C PRO A 97 12.39 1.01 -3.52
N ASN A 98 11.63 0.08 -2.93
CA ASN A 98 12.05 -1.31 -2.80
C ASN A 98 12.23 -1.99 -4.16
N SER A 99 11.31 -1.74 -5.08
CA SER A 99 11.43 -2.21 -6.47
C SER A 99 12.70 -1.67 -7.15
N ALA A 100 13.02 -0.38 -6.95
CA ALA A 100 14.23 0.23 -7.51
C ALA A 100 15.51 -0.38 -6.94
N VAL A 101 15.56 -0.63 -5.63
CA VAL A 101 16.70 -1.30 -4.98
C VAL A 101 16.87 -2.72 -5.55
N LYS A 102 15.80 -3.50 -5.66
CA LYS A 102 15.85 -4.85 -6.24
C LYS A 102 16.40 -4.85 -7.66
N ARG A 103 15.97 -3.88 -8.52
CA ARG A 103 16.50 -3.77 -9.89
C ARG A 103 17.98 -3.44 -9.91
N ARG A 104 18.45 -2.53 -9.03
CA ARG A 104 19.89 -2.19 -8.94
C ARG A 104 20.74 -3.37 -8.45
N LEU A 105 20.17 -4.28 -7.68
CA LEU A 105 20.82 -5.51 -7.19
C LEU A 105 20.70 -6.68 -8.17
N GLY A 106 20.11 -6.48 -9.37
CA GLY A 106 19.95 -7.53 -10.37
C GLY A 106 18.87 -8.56 -10.05
N ILE A 107 18.04 -8.33 -9.02
CA ILE A 107 16.95 -9.23 -8.64
C ILE A 107 15.78 -9.03 -9.61
N ALA A 108 15.38 -10.06 -10.36
CA ALA A 108 14.32 -9.97 -11.35
C ALA A 108 12.91 -9.80 -10.71
N PRO A 109 11.91 -9.26 -11.47
CA PRO A 109 10.53 -9.15 -10.98
C PRO A 109 9.97 -10.52 -10.58
N GLY A 110 9.47 -10.64 -9.34
CA GLY A 110 8.92 -11.89 -8.80
C GLY A 110 9.96 -12.85 -8.20
N GLU A 111 11.25 -12.56 -8.34
CA GLU A 111 12.31 -13.36 -7.70
C GLU A 111 12.50 -12.97 -6.23
N ARG A 112 12.78 -13.99 -5.40
CA ARG A 112 13.24 -13.82 -4.03
C ARG A 112 14.76 -14.05 -4.00
N ALA A 113 15.52 -13.06 -3.55
CA ALA A 113 16.94 -13.27 -3.33
C ALA A 113 17.16 -14.18 -2.11
N GLY A 114 17.91 -15.25 -2.28
CA GLY A 114 18.30 -16.19 -1.20
C GLY A 114 19.37 -15.64 -0.24
N SER A 115 19.63 -14.33 -0.29
CA SER A 115 20.61 -13.65 0.57
C SER A 115 19.95 -13.03 1.79
N PRO A 116 20.70 -12.73 2.89
CA PRO A 116 20.16 -11.98 4.03
C PRO A 116 19.50 -10.66 3.64
N LEU A 117 20.06 -9.95 2.65
CA LEU A 117 19.47 -8.73 2.10
C LEU A 117 18.14 -9.01 1.41
N GLY A 118 18.01 -10.14 0.71
CA GLY A 118 16.76 -10.57 0.09
C GLY A 118 15.64 -10.79 1.11
N VAL A 119 15.96 -11.32 2.28
CA VAL A 119 15.02 -11.48 3.39
C VAL A 119 14.57 -10.11 3.91
N VAL A 120 15.49 -9.17 4.11
CA VAL A 120 15.16 -7.79 4.53
C VAL A 120 14.23 -7.11 3.52
N LEU A 121 14.52 -7.22 2.23
CA LEU A 121 13.70 -6.66 1.16
C LEU A 121 12.31 -7.33 1.10
N ALA A 122 12.22 -8.63 1.36
CA ALA A 122 10.95 -9.34 1.41
C ALA A 122 10.09 -8.93 2.62
N ILE A 123 10.71 -8.69 3.79
CA ILE A 123 10.01 -8.14 4.97
C ILE A 123 9.52 -6.72 4.68
N HIS A 124 10.35 -5.90 4.04
CA HIS A 124 9.97 -4.55 3.65
C HIS A 124 8.77 -4.55 2.71
N ASP A 125 8.70 -5.47 1.73
CA ASP A 125 7.57 -5.61 0.80
C ASP A 125 6.22 -5.83 1.51
N GLN A 126 6.22 -6.35 2.75
CA GLN A 126 4.97 -6.67 3.44
C GLN A 126 4.23 -5.42 3.95
N ALA A 127 4.95 -4.33 4.17
CA ALA A 127 4.35 -3.12 4.75
C ALA A 127 5.01 -1.82 4.23
N ASP A 128 5.57 -1.84 3.03
CA ASP A 128 6.26 -0.70 2.40
C ASP A 128 5.37 0.54 2.28
N PHE A 129 4.08 0.35 1.98
CA PHE A 129 3.11 1.43 1.93
C PHE A 129 2.85 2.08 3.30
N VAL A 130 3.04 1.36 4.42
CA VAL A 130 2.93 1.93 5.77
C VAL A 130 4.05 2.95 5.99
N LEU A 131 5.27 2.62 5.55
CA LEU A 131 6.41 3.52 5.62
C LEU A 131 6.22 4.76 4.74
N ALA A 132 5.65 4.60 3.54
CA ALA A 132 5.32 5.72 2.66
C ALA A 132 4.14 6.57 3.21
N ALA A 133 3.17 5.94 3.87
CA ALA A 133 2.04 6.63 4.47
C ALA A 133 2.47 7.55 5.63
N TRP A 134 3.54 7.22 6.33
CA TRP A 134 4.04 8.04 7.46
C TRP A 134 4.29 9.50 7.06
N PRO A 135 5.15 9.83 6.09
CA PRO A 135 5.35 11.21 5.66
C PRO A 135 4.15 11.78 4.89
N LEU A 136 3.44 10.96 4.11
CA LEU A 136 2.31 11.44 3.31
C LEU A 136 1.10 11.82 4.16
N LEU A 137 0.82 11.10 5.24
CA LEU A 137 -0.26 11.42 6.18
C LEU A 137 0.14 12.51 7.19
N ALA A 138 1.44 12.82 7.36
CA ALA A 138 1.92 13.78 8.35
C ALA A 138 1.24 15.17 8.31
N PRO A 139 0.82 15.72 7.14
CA PRO A 139 0.10 16.98 7.08
C PRO A 139 -1.28 16.97 7.75
N ILE A 140 -1.89 15.78 7.90
CA ILE A 140 -3.23 15.62 8.48
C ILE A 140 -3.24 14.77 9.75
N TRP A 141 -2.28 13.88 9.93
CA TRP A 141 -2.13 13.05 11.12
C TRP A 141 -0.67 12.64 11.31
N ARG A 142 -0.07 13.11 12.40
CA ARG A 142 1.31 12.75 12.77
C ARG A 142 1.32 11.44 13.55
N MET A 143 1.61 10.36 12.86
CA MET A 143 1.80 9.03 13.44
C MET A 143 3.06 9.03 14.31
N ARG A 144 2.93 8.58 15.56
CA ARG A 144 4.07 8.41 16.48
C ARG A 144 4.86 7.16 16.08
N ALA A 145 6.14 7.11 16.43
CA ALA A 145 7.00 5.96 16.13
C ALA A 145 6.42 4.61 16.61
N ARG A 146 5.78 4.59 17.79
CA ARG A 146 5.08 3.41 18.30
C ARG A 146 3.90 2.99 17.40
N GLU A 147 3.09 3.94 16.97
CA GLU A 147 1.94 3.67 16.09
C GLU A 147 2.40 3.18 14.72
N LEU A 148 3.53 3.72 14.22
CA LEU A 148 4.17 3.24 13.00
C LEU A 148 4.64 1.79 13.14
N ALA A 149 5.32 1.45 14.24
CA ALA A 149 5.77 0.10 14.50
C ALA A 149 4.60 -0.89 14.64
N GLU A 150 3.54 -0.51 15.35
CA GLU A 150 2.31 -1.30 15.48
C GLU A 150 1.61 -1.49 14.13
N ALA A 151 1.51 -0.44 13.30
CA ALA A 151 0.93 -0.53 11.96
C ALA A 151 1.74 -1.45 11.05
N PHE A 152 3.07 -1.30 11.06
CA PHE A 152 3.98 -2.15 10.29
C PHE A 152 3.86 -3.62 10.69
N ALA A 153 3.82 -3.92 11.99
CA ALA A 153 3.69 -5.28 12.50
C ALA A 153 2.33 -5.90 12.14
N VAL A 154 1.23 -5.16 12.28
CA VAL A 154 -0.13 -5.66 11.97
C VAL A 154 -0.27 -5.90 10.47
N VAL A 155 0.01 -4.88 9.66
CA VAL A 155 -0.14 -4.96 8.19
C VAL A 155 0.83 -5.98 7.59
N GLY A 156 2.10 -5.97 8.04
CA GLY A 156 3.11 -6.92 7.59
C GLY A 156 2.76 -8.35 7.99
N GLY A 157 2.23 -8.56 9.20
CA GLY A 157 1.79 -9.86 9.69
C GLY A 157 0.60 -10.39 8.90
N GLU A 158 -0.40 -9.57 8.62
CA GLU A 158 -1.57 -9.95 7.80
C GLU A 158 -1.14 -10.33 6.37
N HIS A 159 -0.27 -9.54 5.76
CA HIS A 159 0.23 -9.80 4.40
C HIS A 159 1.07 -11.07 4.33
N LEU A 160 1.90 -11.32 5.34
CA LEU A 160 2.66 -12.55 5.45
C LEU A 160 1.75 -13.77 5.60
N ALA A 161 0.72 -13.69 6.43
CA ALA A 161 -0.24 -14.78 6.64
C ALA A 161 -0.98 -15.14 5.34
N VAL A 162 -1.40 -14.13 4.54
CA VAL A 162 -2.05 -14.35 3.23
C VAL A 162 -1.10 -15.00 2.21
N ASN A 163 0.20 -14.72 2.28
CA ASN A 163 1.17 -15.28 1.34
C ASN A 163 1.66 -16.68 1.71
N LEU A 164 1.29 -17.20 2.90
CA LEU A 164 1.65 -18.56 3.36
C LEU A 164 0.53 -19.58 3.11
N VAL A 165 -0.66 -19.13 2.71
CA VAL A 165 -1.81 -19.97 2.34
C VAL A 165 -1.94 -20.06 0.82
#